data_29c2c023e4dccaf56d776ef61a1065d7
#
_entry.id   29c2c023e4dccaf56d776ef61a1065d7
#
_cell.length_a   1.000
_cell.length_b   1.000
_cell.length_c   1.000
_cell.angle_alpha   90.00
_cell.angle_beta   90.00
_cell.angle_gamma   90.00
#
_symmetry.space_group_name_H-M   'P 1'
#
loop_
_entity.id
_entity.type
_entity.pdbx_description
1 polymer ?
#
loop_
_entity_poly.entity_id
_entity_poly.type
_entity_poly.pdbx_seq_one_letter_code
_entity_poly.pdbx_strand_id
1 'polypeptide(L)'
;MSQQVQQVEQVERTVQAHDKSFPVGLVGREITALDVPLAEFSTPLLVLDERAIAHNLQVMAAWTGERGLELMPHGKTTMAPVLWRRQLDAGCTGITVATGWQADVALRAGIATVQIANTCTDPALLRRLSSHLAEHPEQELVCWADSLATIDLLERELPAGSRLGVLVELGADGGRTGARTEDEALAIAERVAASGALTLYGASGYEGALAHDRSEESLAVVGAYCERLAALVERLRPLIDGTPWVTAGGSAYFDLVADAFAPLSDVRAILRSGAYIVHDSGFYRGISPLDTIRDVAEEQALLPGMFAYARVVSRPEPGLALLDAGKRDVPFDEGLPTALTYSPTLGGEQQPLEAEVTALNDQHTFLRFPGDSPLAVGDVVRLGLSHPCTAFDKWRLIPILDPETGIVGEAVETFF
;
A
#
# COMPACT_ATOMS: atom_id res chain seq x y z
N MET A 1 5.77 26.72 22.29
CA MET A 1 5.86 25.68 23.34
C MET A 1 5.99 24.36 22.59
N SER A 2 7.16 23.78 22.63
CA SER A 2 7.47 22.52 21.95
C SER A 2 6.71 21.37 22.64
N GLN A 3 5.75 20.79 21.96
CA GLN A 3 5.16 19.51 22.37
C GLN A 3 6.22 18.42 22.17
N GLN A 4 6.72 17.89 23.26
CA GLN A 4 7.42 16.62 23.27
C GLN A 4 6.39 15.54 22.87
N VAL A 5 6.50 15.09 21.64
CA VAL A 5 5.87 13.83 21.21
C VAL A 5 6.49 12.73 22.08
N GLN A 6 5.72 12.14 22.97
CA GLN A 6 6.14 10.92 23.66
C GLN A 6 6.44 9.87 22.59
N GLN A 7 7.72 9.57 22.43
CA GLN A 7 8.16 8.44 21.63
C GLN A 7 7.53 7.18 22.25
N VAL A 8 6.60 6.57 21.54
CA VAL A 8 6.23 5.18 21.80
C VAL A 8 7.53 4.38 21.71
N GLU A 9 7.90 3.70 22.79
CA GLU A 9 9.04 2.77 22.78
C GLU A 9 8.87 1.83 21.60
N GLN A 10 9.68 2.03 20.56
CA GLN A 10 9.87 1.01 19.56
C GLN A 10 10.49 -0.17 20.28
N VAL A 11 9.77 -1.28 20.39
CA VAL A 11 10.39 -2.55 20.76
C VAL A 11 11.50 -2.76 19.75
N GLU A 12 12.75 -2.65 20.21
CA GLU A 12 13.93 -2.85 19.38
C GLU A 12 13.89 -4.27 18.80
N ARG A 13 13.42 -4.37 17.56
CA ARG A 13 13.33 -5.64 16.84
C ARG A 13 14.74 -6.05 16.43
N THR A 14 15.14 -7.23 16.85
CA THR A 14 16.39 -7.85 16.40
C THR A 14 16.11 -9.00 15.43
N VAL A 15 17.08 -9.29 14.57
CA VAL A 15 17.05 -10.45 13.67
C VAL A 15 16.93 -11.73 14.50
N GLN A 16 16.01 -12.60 14.13
CA GLN A 16 15.78 -13.88 14.79
C GLN A 16 16.28 -15.04 13.91
N ALA A 17 16.61 -16.16 14.53
CA ALA A 17 17.09 -17.34 13.81
C ALA A 17 16.11 -17.92 12.77
N HIS A 18 14.83 -17.56 12.85
CA HIS A 18 13.77 -17.99 11.94
C HIS A 18 13.40 -16.92 10.90
N ASP A 19 14.08 -15.76 10.88
CA ASP A 19 13.86 -14.76 9.84
C ASP A 19 14.42 -15.29 8.52
N LYS A 20 13.52 -15.45 7.56
CA LYS A 20 13.76 -16.10 6.29
C LYS A 20 14.88 -15.41 5.52
N SER A 21 15.86 -16.18 5.09
CA SER A 21 17.00 -15.78 4.24
C SER A 21 18.04 -14.86 4.89
N PHE A 22 17.84 -14.46 6.14
CA PHE A 22 18.83 -13.69 6.89
C PHE A 22 20.00 -14.57 7.35
N PRO A 23 21.25 -14.06 7.28
CA PRO A 23 22.42 -14.81 7.73
C PRO A 23 22.43 -15.02 9.23
N VAL A 24 22.85 -16.21 9.67
CA VAL A 24 22.92 -16.58 11.10
C VAL A 24 23.76 -15.60 11.92
N GLY A 25 24.80 -15.02 11.30
CA GLY A 25 25.67 -14.02 11.95
C GLY A 25 24.97 -12.72 12.34
N LEU A 26 23.75 -12.47 11.87
CA LEU A 26 22.95 -11.30 12.22
C LEU A 26 21.98 -11.55 13.39
N VAL A 27 21.80 -12.79 13.83
CA VAL A 27 20.87 -13.11 14.92
C VAL A 27 21.22 -12.29 16.17
N GLY A 28 20.22 -11.57 16.70
CA GLY A 28 20.38 -10.65 17.82
C GLY A 28 20.82 -9.23 17.46
N ARG A 29 21.15 -8.94 16.18
CA ARG A 29 21.46 -7.59 15.70
C ARG A 29 20.16 -6.82 15.48
N GLU A 30 20.15 -5.54 15.82
CA GLU A 30 19.03 -4.62 15.53
C GLU A 30 18.78 -4.50 14.04
N ILE A 31 17.50 -4.57 13.64
CA ILE A 31 17.11 -4.50 12.21
C ILE A 31 17.37 -3.12 11.59
N THR A 32 17.57 -2.09 12.39
CA THR A 32 17.84 -0.71 11.97
C THR A 32 19.32 -0.41 11.71
N ALA A 33 20.22 -1.36 11.99
CA ALA A 33 21.67 -1.18 11.90
C ALA A 33 22.40 -2.46 11.46
N LEU A 34 22.01 -2.98 10.29
CA LEU A 34 22.57 -4.24 9.78
C LEU A 34 23.95 -4.08 9.17
N ASP A 35 24.13 -3.14 8.24
CA ASP A 35 25.39 -2.80 7.57
C ASP A 35 26.15 -4.04 7.05
N VAL A 36 25.47 -4.83 6.19
CA VAL A 36 26.01 -6.07 5.64
C VAL A 36 25.81 -6.15 4.13
N PRO A 37 26.77 -6.74 3.38
CA PRO A 37 26.62 -6.96 1.94
C PRO A 37 25.42 -7.86 1.63
N LEU A 38 24.73 -7.59 0.51
CA LEU A 38 23.64 -8.45 0.02
C LEU A 38 24.12 -9.91 -0.18
N ALA A 39 25.37 -10.10 -0.50
CA ALA A 39 26.00 -11.42 -0.70
C ALA A 39 25.96 -12.35 0.53
N GLU A 40 25.76 -11.80 1.73
CA GLU A 40 25.68 -12.59 2.97
C GLU A 40 24.30 -13.26 3.16
N PHE A 41 23.28 -12.82 2.43
CA PHE A 41 21.92 -13.36 2.51
C PHE A 41 21.77 -14.66 1.70
N SER A 42 20.70 -15.39 1.96
CA SER A 42 20.32 -16.58 1.20
C SER A 42 19.17 -16.28 0.24
N THR A 43 19.07 -17.07 -0.84
CA THR A 43 17.88 -17.08 -1.71
C THR A 43 16.91 -18.19 -1.27
N PRO A 44 15.59 -18.05 -1.58
CA PRO A 44 14.94 -16.89 -2.20
C PRO A 44 14.95 -15.69 -1.26
N LEU A 45 15.05 -14.48 -1.80
CA LEU A 45 15.11 -13.25 -1.00
C LEU A 45 14.26 -12.15 -1.64
N LEU A 46 13.37 -11.56 -0.88
CA LEU A 46 12.68 -10.30 -1.22
C LEU A 46 13.53 -9.14 -0.71
N VAL A 47 13.71 -8.11 -1.53
CA VAL A 47 14.52 -6.93 -1.23
C VAL A 47 13.76 -5.66 -1.62
N LEU A 48 13.82 -4.63 -0.78
CA LEU A 48 13.38 -3.28 -1.12
C LEU A 48 14.58 -2.43 -1.53
N ASP A 49 14.38 -1.59 -2.53
CA ASP A 49 15.39 -0.68 -3.07
C ASP A 49 15.26 0.68 -2.38
N GLU A 50 16.24 1.09 -1.58
CA GLU A 50 16.25 2.33 -0.81
C GLU A 50 16.12 3.57 -1.71
N ARG A 51 16.83 3.59 -2.82
CA ARG A 51 16.81 4.72 -3.76
C ARG A 51 15.44 4.86 -4.42
N ALA A 52 14.81 3.75 -4.82
CA ALA A 52 13.47 3.78 -5.41
C ALA A 52 12.42 4.24 -4.38
N ILE A 53 12.50 3.77 -3.13
CA ILE A 53 11.62 4.23 -2.05
C ILE A 53 11.75 5.74 -1.83
N ALA A 54 12.98 6.23 -1.66
CA ALA A 54 13.23 7.66 -1.45
C ALA A 54 12.73 8.53 -2.61
N HIS A 55 12.98 8.08 -3.84
CA HIS A 55 12.50 8.75 -5.05
C HIS A 55 10.97 8.76 -5.13
N ASN A 56 10.31 7.64 -4.94
CA ASN A 56 8.86 7.52 -5.02
C ASN A 56 8.13 8.38 -3.96
N LEU A 57 8.70 8.47 -2.76
CA LEU A 57 8.20 9.37 -1.71
C LEU A 57 8.23 10.83 -2.16
N GLN A 58 9.34 11.27 -2.76
CA GLN A 58 9.49 12.65 -3.26
C GLN A 58 8.56 12.95 -4.44
N VAL A 59 8.48 12.03 -5.40
CA VAL A 59 7.62 12.18 -6.59
C VAL A 59 6.16 12.33 -6.17
N MET A 60 5.68 11.45 -5.29
CA MET A 60 4.26 11.47 -4.91
C MET A 60 3.93 12.68 -4.02
N ALA A 61 4.84 13.09 -3.13
CA ALA A 61 4.68 14.29 -2.31
C ALA A 61 4.62 15.57 -3.17
N ALA A 62 5.51 15.69 -4.16
CA ALA A 62 5.50 16.81 -5.10
C ALA A 62 4.21 16.82 -5.93
N TRP A 63 3.84 15.68 -6.50
CA TRP A 63 2.66 15.55 -7.36
C TRP A 63 1.36 15.92 -6.63
N THR A 64 1.18 15.48 -5.38
CA THR A 64 0.00 15.82 -4.56
C THR A 64 0.04 17.28 -4.10
N GLY A 65 1.21 17.77 -3.67
CA GLY A 65 1.39 19.16 -3.22
C GLY A 65 1.08 20.19 -4.30
N GLU A 66 1.51 19.95 -5.54
CA GLU A 66 1.21 20.84 -6.70
C GLU A 66 -0.29 20.93 -6.99
N ARG A 67 -1.08 19.93 -6.57
CA ARG A 67 -2.54 19.86 -6.79
C ARG A 67 -3.37 20.21 -5.57
N GLY A 68 -2.72 20.60 -4.46
CA GLY A 68 -3.41 20.90 -3.22
C GLY A 68 -4.12 19.69 -2.60
N LEU A 69 -3.67 18.47 -2.90
CA LEU A 69 -4.23 17.23 -2.40
C LEU A 69 -3.46 16.75 -1.16
N GLU A 70 -4.18 16.17 -0.22
CA GLU A 70 -3.59 15.42 0.87
C GLU A 70 -3.37 13.96 0.48
N LEU A 71 -2.40 13.32 1.10
CA LEU A 71 -2.14 11.89 0.92
C LEU A 71 -2.25 11.15 2.25
N MET A 72 -3.15 10.17 2.31
CA MET A 72 -3.26 9.18 3.38
C MET A 72 -3.08 7.78 2.77
N PRO A 73 -1.84 7.36 2.50
CA PRO A 73 -1.56 6.18 1.70
C PRO A 73 -2.09 4.90 2.35
N HIS A 74 -2.44 3.92 1.52
CA HIS A 74 -2.98 2.65 1.98
C HIS A 74 -1.89 1.76 2.60
N GLY A 75 -1.77 1.81 3.91
CA GLY A 75 -0.81 1.04 4.71
C GLY A 75 -1.02 -0.47 4.69
N LYS A 76 -2.22 -0.95 4.27
CA LYS A 76 -2.49 -2.40 4.10
C LYS A 76 -1.50 -3.07 3.15
N THR A 77 -0.93 -2.31 2.20
CA THR A 77 0.02 -2.82 1.22
C THR A 77 1.26 -3.36 1.89
N THR A 78 1.82 -2.62 2.80
CA THR A 78 3.10 -2.95 3.42
C THR A 78 2.94 -3.55 4.82
N MET A 79 1.89 -3.17 5.56
CA MET A 79 1.72 -3.45 6.99
C MET A 79 3.02 -3.27 7.78
N ALA A 80 3.77 -2.22 7.45
CA ALA A 80 5.08 -1.92 7.98
C ALA A 80 5.13 -0.49 8.55
N PRO A 81 5.02 -0.31 9.88
CA PRO A 81 5.00 1.00 10.52
C PRO A 81 6.22 1.88 10.19
N VAL A 82 7.37 1.30 9.95
CA VAL A 82 8.59 2.02 9.56
C VAL A 82 8.43 2.70 8.20
N LEU A 83 7.80 2.03 7.23
CA LEU A 83 7.48 2.62 5.92
C LEU A 83 6.37 3.67 6.04
N TRP A 84 5.36 3.44 6.88
CA TRP A 84 4.32 4.45 7.15
C TRP A 84 4.92 5.73 7.73
N ARG A 85 5.89 5.61 8.63
CA ARG A 85 6.59 6.77 9.21
C ARG A 85 7.35 7.55 8.15
N ARG A 86 8.08 6.86 7.25
CA ARG A 86 8.73 7.51 6.09
C ARG A 86 7.73 8.25 5.19
N GLN A 87 6.52 7.72 4.99
CA GLN A 87 5.45 8.39 4.25
C GLN A 87 4.95 9.65 4.98
N LEU A 88 4.75 9.58 6.29
CA LEU A 88 4.36 10.74 7.11
C LEU A 88 5.45 11.82 7.12
N ASP A 89 6.72 11.42 7.25
CA ASP A 89 7.87 12.34 7.19
C ASP A 89 7.99 13.02 5.81
N ALA A 90 7.52 12.36 4.75
CA ALA A 90 7.43 12.93 3.40
C ALA A 90 6.17 13.81 3.18
N GLY A 91 5.36 14.06 4.21
CA GLY A 91 4.23 14.99 4.18
C GLY A 91 2.85 14.34 4.08
N CYS A 92 2.73 13.01 4.21
CA CYS A 92 1.41 12.36 4.31
C CYS A 92 0.71 12.78 5.61
N THR A 93 -0.62 12.95 5.55
CA THR A 93 -1.41 13.50 6.67
C THR A 93 -2.04 12.42 7.56
N GLY A 94 -1.84 11.14 7.22
CA GLY A 94 -2.32 9.99 7.97
C GLY A 94 -2.08 8.70 7.19
N ILE A 95 -2.61 7.58 7.70
CA ILE A 95 -2.50 6.26 7.07
C ILE A 95 -3.89 5.67 6.86
N THR A 96 -4.13 5.13 5.68
CA THR A 96 -5.35 4.37 5.35
C THR A 96 -5.08 2.88 5.52
N VAL A 97 -6.06 2.16 6.07
CA VAL A 97 -6.03 0.70 6.20
C VAL A 97 -7.36 0.10 5.74
N ALA A 98 -7.46 -1.23 5.65
CA ALA A 98 -8.65 -1.90 5.12
C ALA A 98 -9.52 -2.56 6.21
N THR A 99 -8.98 -2.82 7.39
CA THR A 99 -9.68 -3.53 8.46
C THR A 99 -9.42 -2.87 9.81
N GLY A 100 -10.32 -3.10 10.75
CA GLY A 100 -10.15 -2.59 12.11
C GLY A 100 -8.92 -3.18 12.83
N TRP A 101 -8.53 -4.45 12.51
CA TRP A 101 -7.29 -5.01 13.03
C TRP A 101 -6.05 -4.25 12.54
N GLN A 102 -6.00 -3.90 11.23
CA GLN A 102 -4.92 -3.09 10.69
C GLN A 102 -4.91 -1.69 11.32
N ALA A 103 -6.09 -1.14 11.63
CA ALA A 103 -6.20 0.14 12.35
C ALA A 103 -5.64 0.04 13.77
N ASP A 104 -5.89 -1.06 14.50
CA ASP A 104 -5.31 -1.30 15.83
C ASP A 104 -3.78 -1.33 15.77
N VAL A 105 -3.19 -1.97 14.74
CA VAL A 105 -1.73 -1.94 14.51
C VAL A 105 -1.24 -0.50 14.27
N ALA A 106 -1.94 0.26 13.40
CA ALA A 106 -1.54 1.62 13.06
C ALA A 106 -1.62 2.57 14.27
N LEU A 107 -2.71 2.51 15.04
CA LEU A 107 -2.88 3.32 16.25
C LEU A 107 -1.82 3.01 17.31
N ARG A 108 -1.54 1.72 17.55
CA ARG A 108 -0.47 1.28 18.46
C ARG A 108 0.93 1.67 17.98
N ALA A 109 1.13 1.80 16.68
CA ALA A 109 2.38 2.33 16.11
C ALA A 109 2.49 3.87 16.23
N GLY A 110 1.51 4.53 16.86
CA GLY A 110 1.52 5.97 17.11
C GLY A 110 1.10 6.82 15.90
N ILE A 111 0.38 6.24 14.93
CA ILE A 111 -0.15 7.00 13.79
C ILE A 111 -1.28 7.90 14.29
N ALA A 112 -1.16 9.21 14.08
CA ALA A 112 -2.07 10.20 14.63
C ALA A 112 -3.46 10.17 13.95
N THR A 113 -3.52 9.99 12.63
CA THR A 113 -4.76 9.93 11.86
C THR A 113 -4.83 8.64 11.05
N VAL A 114 -5.82 7.80 11.33
CA VAL A 114 -6.03 6.51 10.67
C VAL A 114 -7.40 6.47 10.02
N GLN A 115 -7.46 6.08 8.75
CA GLN A 115 -8.71 5.82 8.03
C GLN A 115 -8.87 4.34 7.74
N ILE A 116 -9.97 3.73 8.18
CA ILE A 116 -10.39 2.41 7.70
C ILE A 116 -11.20 2.62 6.42
N ALA A 117 -10.58 2.35 5.26
CA ALA A 117 -11.26 2.44 3.96
C ALA A 117 -12.16 1.21 3.72
N ASN A 118 -13.08 1.01 4.62
CA ASN A 118 -14.06 -0.07 4.63
C ASN A 118 -15.07 0.16 5.78
N THR A 119 -16.15 -0.62 5.78
CA THR A 119 -17.02 -0.74 6.95
C THR A 119 -16.32 -1.55 8.06
N CYS A 120 -16.48 -1.13 9.30
CA CYS A 120 -15.98 -1.86 10.47
C CYS A 120 -17.17 -2.43 11.24
N THR A 121 -17.37 -3.74 11.19
CA THR A 121 -18.57 -4.40 11.71
C THR A 121 -18.31 -5.42 12.83
N ASP A 122 -17.05 -5.65 13.23
CA ASP A 122 -16.70 -6.53 14.35
C ASP A 122 -16.93 -5.81 15.69
N PRO A 123 -17.88 -6.28 16.53
CA PRO A 123 -18.22 -5.60 17.79
C PRO A 123 -17.07 -5.56 18.81
N ALA A 124 -16.28 -6.63 18.90
CA ALA A 124 -15.16 -6.69 19.85
C ALA A 124 -14.06 -5.70 19.45
N LEU A 125 -13.81 -5.59 18.17
CA LEU A 125 -12.81 -4.69 17.61
C LEU A 125 -13.26 -3.23 17.72
N LEU A 126 -14.53 -2.92 17.43
CA LEU A 126 -15.11 -1.58 17.61
C LEU A 126 -14.96 -1.09 19.05
N ARG A 127 -15.33 -1.91 20.05
CA ARG A 127 -15.16 -1.56 21.46
C ARG A 127 -13.69 -1.32 21.83
N ARG A 128 -12.76 -2.15 21.34
CA ARG A 128 -11.33 -1.98 21.59
C ARG A 128 -10.80 -0.67 20.98
N LEU A 129 -11.14 -0.39 19.73
CA LEU A 129 -10.74 0.85 19.06
C LEU A 129 -11.31 2.09 19.75
N SER A 130 -12.59 2.04 20.17
CA SER A 130 -13.23 3.13 20.92
C SER A 130 -12.54 3.37 22.28
N SER A 131 -12.18 2.30 23.01
CA SER A 131 -11.43 2.42 24.26
C SER A 131 -10.05 3.03 24.03
N HIS A 132 -9.34 2.58 23.00
CA HIS A 132 -8.04 3.14 22.64
C HIS A 132 -8.12 4.64 22.35
N LEU A 133 -9.11 5.09 21.55
CA LEU A 133 -9.30 6.51 21.24
C LEU A 133 -9.67 7.36 22.47
N ALA A 134 -10.32 6.76 23.46
CA ALA A 134 -10.63 7.47 24.71
C ALA A 134 -9.36 7.70 25.56
N GLU A 135 -8.39 6.79 25.49
CA GLU A 135 -7.10 6.88 26.18
C GLU A 135 -6.09 7.75 25.41
N HIS A 136 -6.24 7.88 24.09
CA HIS A 136 -5.36 8.62 23.18
C HIS A 136 -6.11 9.75 22.47
N PRO A 137 -6.37 10.89 23.15
CA PRO A 137 -7.14 12.00 22.58
C PRO A 137 -6.45 12.71 21.41
N GLU A 138 -5.16 12.53 21.23
CA GLU A 138 -4.35 13.02 20.10
C GLU A 138 -4.53 12.22 18.81
N GLN A 139 -5.12 11.01 18.90
CA GLN A 139 -5.34 10.15 17.73
C GLN A 139 -6.76 10.27 17.20
N GLU A 140 -6.89 10.14 15.89
CA GLU A 140 -8.13 10.20 15.14
C GLU A 140 -8.34 8.91 14.33
N LEU A 141 -9.55 8.37 14.38
CA LEU A 141 -9.94 7.20 13.60
C LEU A 141 -11.23 7.50 12.85
N VAL A 142 -11.20 7.24 11.54
CA VAL A 142 -12.36 7.38 10.66
C VAL A 142 -12.63 6.05 9.96
N CYS A 143 -13.87 5.61 9.85
CA CYS A 143 -14.26 4.44 9.05
C CYS A 143 -15.33 4.81 8.03
N TRP A 144 -15.66 3.87 7.15
CA TRP A 144 -16.72 4.04 6.16
C TRP A 144 -18.05 3.46 6.64
N ALA A 145 -19.14 4.03 6.12
CA ALA A 145 -20.47 3.47 6.25
C ALA A 145 -21.19 3.55 4.90
N ASP A 146 -21.84 2.47 4.53
CA ASP A 146 -22.50 2.27 3.23
C ASP A 146 -24.02 2.05 3.33
N SER A 147 -24.55 1.95 4.54
CA SER A 147 -25.96 1.64 4.78
C SER A 147 -26.42 2.09 6.16
N LEU A 148 -27.74 2.28 6.32
CA LEU A 148 -28.36 2.54 7.63
C LEU A 148 -28.11 1.37 8.59
N ALA A 149 -28.05 0.14 8.10
CA ALA A 149 -27.75 -1.04 8.91
C ALA A 149 -26.34 -1.00 9.51
N THR A 150 -25.37 -0.47 8.77
CA THR A 150 -24.03 -0.22 9.30
C THR A 150 -24.05 0.80 10.42
N ILE A 151 -24.81 1.90 10.27
CA ILE A 151 -24.96 2.92 11.33
C ILE A 151 -25.63 2.34 12.58
N ASP A 152 -26.71 1.58 12.43
CA ASP A 152 -27.40 0.92 13.55
C ASP A 152 -26.46 -0.04 14.31
N LEU A 153 -25.55 -0.72 13.60
CA LEU A 153 -24.53 -1.56 14.22
C LEU A 153 -23.53 -0.71 15.01
N LEU A 154 -22.98 0.32 14.39
CA LEU A 154 -22.00 1.20 15.04
C LEU A 154 -22.57 1.83 16.30
N GLU A 155 -23.78 2.37 16.27
CA GLU A 155 -24.45 2.98 17.43
C GLU A 155 -24.75 1.99 18.55
N ARG A 156 -25.05 0.75 18.22
CA ARG A 156 -25.27 -0.31 19.20
C ARG A 156 -23.99 -0.70 19.93
N GLU A 157 -22.85 -0.72 19.24
CA GLU A 157 -21.59 -1.22 19.78
C GLU A 157 -20.71 -0.13 20.39
N LEU A 158 -20.94 1.14 20.04
CA LEU A 158 -20.13 2.27 20.51
C LEU A 158 -20.84 3.03 21.63
N PRO A 159 -20.11 3.50 22.66
CA PRO A 159 -20.68 4.33 23.71
C PRO A 159 -21.06 5.71 23.16
N ALA A 160 -22.05 6.37 23.80
CA ALA A 160 -22.35 7.77 23.55
C ALA A 160 -21.08 8.62 23.78
N GLY A 161 -20.80 9.55 22.86
CA GLY A 161 -19.58 10.36 22.88
C GLY A 161 -18.34 9.64 22.38
N SER A 162 -18.50 8.51 21.68
CA SER A 162 -17.41 7.89 20.93
C SER A 162 -16.80 8.91 19.95
N ARG A 163 -15.50 8.79 19.73
CA ARG A 163 -14.72 9.66 18.83
C ARG A 163 -14.49 9.06 17.43
N LEU A 164 -15.30 8.03 17.08
CA LEU A 164 -15.22 7.44 15.75
C LEU A 164 -15.83 8.37 14.70
N GLY A 165 -15.01 8.78 13.73
CA GLY A 165 -15.45 9.50 12.55
C GLY A 165 -16.05 8.56 11.50
N VAL A 166 -16.97 9.06 10.69
CA VAL A 166 -17.62 8.32 9.61
C VAL A 166 -17.53 9.10 8.29
N LEU A 167 -17.10 8.42 7.26
CA LEU A 167 -17.22 8.84 5.86
C LEU A 167 -18.31 7.99 5.21
N VAL A 168 -19.25 8.62 4.52
CA VAL A 168 -20.26 7.90 3.75
C VAL A 168 -19.62 7.35 2.47
N GLU A 169 -19.70 6.05 2.26
CA GLU A 169 -19.17 5.41 1.06
C GLU A 169 -20.18 5.48 -0.08
N LEU A 170 -19.79 6.14 -1.18
CA LEU A 170 -20.48 6.06 -2.47
C LEU A 170 -19.98 4.85 -3.22
N GLY A 171 -20.87 3.99 -3.67
CA GLY A 171 -20.60 2.87 -4.56
C GLY A 171 -21.11 3.13 -5.97
N ALA A 172 -21.16 2.05 -6.74
CA ALA A 172 -21.72 2.04 -8.09
C ALA A 172 -22.37 0.69 -8.38
N ASP A 173 -23.28 0.66 -9.33
CA ASP A 173 -23.92 -0.58 -9.79
C ASP A 173 -22.85 -1.55 -10.32
N GLY A 174 -22.94 -2.81 -9.90
CA GLY A 174 -21.93 -3.82 -10.20
C GLY A 174 -20.60 -3.66 -9.48
N GLY A 175 -20.42 -2.58 -8.70
CA GLY A 175 -19.25 -2.33 -7.86
C GLY A 175 -19.25 -3.14 -6.56
N ARG A 176 -18.32 -2.81 -5.65
CA ARG A 176 -18.09 -3.55 -4.39
C ARG A 176 -19.11 -3.16 -3.31
N THR A 177 -18.74 -2.32 -2.37
CA THR A 177 -19.54 -1.75 -1.28
C THR A 177 -20.03 -0.34 -1.64
N GLY A 178 -20.68 0.36 -0.74
CA GLY A 178 -21.14 1.74 -0.89
C GLY A 178 -22.61 1.89 -1.26
N ALA A 179 -23.20 3.03 -0.88
CA ALA A 179 -24.53 3.45 -1.32
C ALA A 179 -24.60 3.51 -2.85
N ARG A 180 -25.66 3.03 -3.45
CA ARG A 180 -25.80 2.96 -4.92
C ARG A 180 -26.23 4.28 -5.52
N THR A 181 -26.91 5.09 -4.74
CA THR A 181 -27.40 6.41 -5.13
C THR A 181 -26.93 7.49 -4.16
N GLU A 182 -26.88 8.74 -4.64
CA GLU A 182 -26.56 9.91 -3.83
C GLU A 182 -27.64 10.17 -2.76
N ASP A 183 -28.89 9.78 -3.00
CA ASP A 183 -29.99 9.93 -2.05
C ASP A 183 -29.88 8.91 -0.90
N GLU A 184 -29.47 7.67 -1.18
CA GLU A 184 -29.12 6.70 -0.13
C GLU A 184 -27.92 7.21 0.69
N ALA A 185 -26.89 7.73 0.04
CA ALA A 185 -25.72 8.31 0.71
C ALA A 185 -26.11 9.49 1.61
N LEU A 186 -27.01 10.37 1.14
CA LEU A 186 -27.51 11.50 1.93
C LEU A 186 -28.29 11.01 3.17
N ALA A 187 -29.16 10.01 3.01
CA ALA A 187 -29.92 9.45 4.14
C ALA A 187 -28.99 8.83 5.22
N ILE A 188 -27.88 8.19 4.79
CA ILE A 188 -26.85 7.69 5.71
C ILE A 188 -26.17 8.85 6.43
N ALA A 189 -25.80 9.91 5.72
CA ALA A 189 -25.16 11.09 6.29
C ALA A 189 -26.06 11.80 7.31
N GLU A 190 -27.34 12.00 7.00
CA GLU A 190 -28.32 12.57 7.91
C GLU A 190 -28.46 11.74 9.20
N ARG A 191 -28.42 10.41 9.07
CA ARG A 191 -28.48 9.51 10.22
C ARG A 191 -27.22 9.60 11.09
N VAL A 192 -26.02 9.72 10.46
CA VAL A 192 -24.75 9.94 11.18
C VAL A 192 -24.75 11.30 11.88
N ALA A 193 -25.16 12.37 11.20
CA ALA A 193 -25.21 13.71 11.76
C ALA A 193 -26.17 13.83 12.96
N ALA A 194 -27.23 13.00 13.00
CA ALA A 194 -28.17 12.93 14.13
C ALA A 194 -27.69 12.02 15.26
N SER A 195 -26.54 11.32 15.10
CA SER A 195 -26.02 10.35 16.07
C SER A 195 -25.35 11.04 17.27
N GLY A 196 -25.54 10.48 18.46
CA GLY A 196 -24.80 10.87 19.66
C GLY A 196 -23.48 10.13 19.85
N ALA A 197 -23.17 9.16 18.98
CA ALA A 197 -22.00 8.28 19.08
C ALA A 197 -21.03 8.42 17.91
N LEU A 198 -21.43 9.05 16.80
CA LEU A 198 -20.66 9.14 15.56
C LEU A 198 -20.49 10.60 15.14
N THR A 199 -19.44 10.89 14.38
CA THR A 199 -19.21 12.20 13.79
C THR A 199 -19.09 12.07 12.27
N LEU A 200 -19.89 12.85 11.51
CA LEU A 200 -19.83 12.86 10.06
C LEU A 200 -18.60 13.66 9.58
N TYR A 201 -17.74 13.03 8.79
CA TYR A 201 -16.54 13.66 8.22
C TYR A 201 -16.69 14.02 6.74
N GLY A 202 -17.50 13.29 5.98
CA GLY A 202 -17.67 13.56 4.56
C GLY A 202 -18.00 12.33 3.73
N ALA A 203 -17.44 12.28 2.53
CA ALA A 203 -17.69 11.25 1.55
C ALA A 203 -16.42 10.46 1.18
N SER A 204 -16.60 9.19 0.86
CA SER A 204 -15.54 8.28 0.42
C SER A 204 -16.00 7.42 -0.74
N GLY A 205 -15.05 6.85 -1.48
CA GLY A 205 -15.35 5.89 -2.52
C GLY A 205 -14.09 5.19 -3.03
N TYR A 206 -14.27 4.15 -3.85
CA TYR A 206 -13.17 3.44 -4.47
C TYR A 206 -13.44 3.20 -5.95
N GLU A 207 -12.85 4.00 -6.78
CA GLU A 207 -12.96 4.00 -8.23
C GLU A 207 -12.32 2.77 -8.90
N GLY A 208 -11.27 2.22 -8.28
CA GLY A 208 -10.53 1.07 -8.81
C GLY A 208 -11.30 -0.25 -8.84
N ALA A 209 -12.54 -0.28 -8.28
CA ALA A 209 -13.44 -1.42 -8.42
C ALA A 209 -14.22 -1.41 -9.75
N LEU A 210 -14.14 -0.35 -10.53
CA LEU A 210 -14.97 -0.13 -11.73
C LEU A 210 -14.26 -0.46 -13.03
N ALA A 211 -12.94 -0.50 -13.03
CA ALA A 211 -12.14 -0.77 -14.22
C ALA A 211 -10.78 -1.39 -13.86
N HIS A 212 -10.18 -2.09 -14.83
CA HIS A 212 -8.90 -2.78 -14.66
C HIS A 212 -7.86 -2.41 -15.73
N ASP A 213 -8.16 -1.41 -16.57
CA ASP A 213 -7.28 -0.90 -17.62
C ASP A 213 -7.47 0.60 -17.80
N ARG A 214 -6.77 1.21 -18.75
CA ARG A 214 -6.87 2.64 -19.08
C ARG A 214 -7.42 2.87 -20.50
N SER A 215 -8.35 2.02 -20.97
CA SER A 215 -9.12 2.29 -22.18
C SER A 215 -9.98 3.54 -22.03
N GLU A 216 -10.36 4.17 -23.13
CA GLU A 216 -11.24 5.35 -23.13
C GLU A 216 -12.56 5.07 -22.37
N GLU A 217 -13.11 3.88 -22.52
CA GLU A 217 -14.33 3.45 -21.82
C GLU A 217 -14.12 3.36 -20.30
N SER A 218 -13.02 2.72 -19.86
CA SER A 218 -12.65 2.59 -18.45
C SER A 218 -12.41 3.97 -17.81
N LEU A 219 -11.67 4.84 -18.48
CA LEU A 219 -11.40 6.19 -18.00
C LEU A 219 -12.69 7.03 -17.90
N ALA A 220 -13.61 6.89 -18.85
CA ALA A 220 -14.89 7.60 -18.82
C ALA A 220 -15.78 7.13 -17.64
N VAL A 221 -15.86 5.82 -17.39
CA VAL A 221 -16.61 5.25 -16.26
C VAL A 221 -16.02 5.72 -14.91
N VAL A 222 -14.71 5.63 -14.77
CA VAL A 222 -14.00 6.05 -13.55
C VAL A 222 -14.13 7.56 -13.34
N GLY A 223 -13.95 8.38 -14.39
CA GLY A 223 -14.09 9.84 -14.31
C GLY A 223 -15.49 10.25 -13.87
N ALA A 224 -16.54 9.71 -14.49
CA ALA A 224 -17.93 9.98 -14.11
C ALA A 224 -18.24 9.60 -12.66
N TYR A 225 -17.67 8.51 -12.16
CA TYR A 225 -17.79 8.13 -10.76
C TYR A 225 -17.11 9.14 -9.82
N CYS A 226 -15.90 9.60 -10.16
CA CYS A 226 -15.17 10.59 -9.36
C CYS A 226 -15.92 11.93 -9.31
N GLU A 227 -16.54 12.37 -10.41
CA GLU A 227 -17.39 13.55 -10.46
C GLU A 227 -18.64 13.41 -9.54
N ARG A 228 -19.28 12.24 -9.53
CA ARG A 228 -20.40 11.94 -8.61
C ARG A 228 -19.96 12.03 -7.15
N LEU A 229 -18.77 11.52 -6.82
CA LEU A 229 -18.23 11.59 -5.47
C LEU A 229 -17.92 13.05 -5.06
N ALA A 230 -17.37 13.85 -5.97
CA ALA A 230 -17.15 15.28 -5.76
C ALA A 230 -18.48 16.04 -5.54
N ALA A 231 -19.51 15.73 -6.33
CA ALA A 231 -20.84 16.32 -6.14
C ALA A 231 -21.49 15.88 -4.81
N LEU A 232 -21.27 14.64 -4.37
CA LEU A 232 -21.79 14.14 -3.12
C LEU A 232 -21.25 14.93 -1.92
N VAL A 233 -19.94 15.17 -1.82
CA VAL A 233 -19.36 15.89 -0.67
C VAL A 233 -19.98 17.30 -0.53
N GLU A 234 -20.26 17.98 -1.65
CA GLU A 234 -20.95 19.28 -1.62
C GLU A 234 -22.40 19.18 -1.07
N ARG A 235 -23.11 18.10 -1.39
CA ARG A 235 -24.44 17.83 -0.82
C ARG A 235 -24.38 17.54 0.69
N LEU A 236 -23.31 16.90 1.16
CA LEU A 236 -23.11 16.56 2.57
C LEU A 236 -22.63 17.73 3.42
N ARG A 237 -22.00 18.74 2.82
CA ARG A 237 -21.38 19.90 3.50
C ARG A 237 -22.28 20.53 4.59
N PRO A 238 -23.59 20.77 4.38
CA PRO A 238 -24.44 21.38 5.41
C PRO A 238 -24.65 20.53 6.68
N LEU A 239 -24.30 19.25 6.62
CA LEU A 239 -24.44 18.29 7.72
C LEU A 239 -23.14 18.08 8.51
N ILE A 240 -22.02 18.68 8.06
CA ILE A 240 -20.69 18.43 8.58
C ILE A 240 -20.22 19.61 9.42
N ASP A 241 -19.83 19.34 10.65
CA ASP A 241 -19.17 20.32 11.50
C ASP A 241 -17.67 20.35 11.19
N GLY A 242 -17.18 21.47 10.63
CA GLY A 242 -15.77 21.65 10.24
C GLY A 242 -15.53 21.45 8.75
N THR A 243 -14.28 21.11 8.37
CA THR A 243 -13.88 20.94 6.97
C THR A 243 -14.23 19.55 6.46
N PRO A 244 -15.11 19.43 5.45
CA PRO A 244 -15.49 18.13 4.90
C PRO A 244 -14.29 17.37 4.29
N TRP A 245 -14.28 16.05 4.44
CA TRP A 245 -13.35 15.18 3.74
C TRP A 245 -14.00 14.59 2.50
N VAL A 246 -13.25 14.55 1.40
CA VAL A 246 -13.57 13.71 0.25
C VAL A 246 -12.36 12.84 -0.06
N THR A 247 -12.57 11.53 -0.19
CA THR A 247 -11.44 10.62 -0.32
C THR A 247 -11.70 9.50 -1.32
N ALA A 248 -10.75 9.34 -2.23
CA ALA A 248 -10.67 8.31 -3.25
C ALA A 248 -9.20 8.14 -3.70
N GLY A 249 -8.95 7.54 -4.84
CA GLY A 249 -7.63 7.47 -5.45
C GLY A 249 -6.81 6.27 -5.04
N GLY A 250 -7.12 5.12 -5.64
CA GLY A 250 -6.20 3.98 -5.69
C GLY A 250 -4.99 4.27 -6.58
N SER A 251 -4.03 3.35 -6.63
CA SER A 251 -2.77 3.55 -7.38
C SER A 251 -2.94 3.58 -8.91
N ALA A 252 -4.13 3.23 -9.44
CA ALA A 252 -4.39 3.13 -10.87
C ALA A 252 -4.96 4.42 -11.50
N TYR A 253 -5.75 5.21 -10.75
CA TYR A 253 -6.58 6.29 -11.32
C TYR A 253 -6.55 7.58 -10.49
N PHE A 254 -5.53 7.81 -9.69
CA PHE A 254 -5.46 8.99 -8.82
C PHE A 254 -5.39 10.32 -9.59
N ASP A 255 -5.01 10.31 -10.86
CA ASP A 255 -5.08 11.44 -11.77
C ASP A 255 -6.53 11.88 -12.03
N LEU A 256 -7.43 10.94 -12.35
CA LEU A 256 -8.85 11.22 -12.55
C LEU A 256 -9.54 11.72 -11.27
N VAL A 257 -9.12 11.19 -10.12
CA VAL A 257 -9.59 11.68 -8.81
C VAL A 257 -9.12 13.11 -8.58
N ALA A 258 -7.85 13.40 -8.88
CA ALA A 258 -7.30 14.75 -8.77
C ALA A 258 -8.07 15.75 -9.64
N ASP A 259 -8.34 15.40 -10.90
CA ASP A 259 -9.10 16.23 -11.83
C ASP A 259 -10.53 16.51 -11.32
N ALA A 260 -11.21 15.48 -10.80
CA ALA A 260 -12.57 15.60 -10.26
C ALA A 260 -12.61 16.42 -8.96
N PHE A 261 -11.57 16.39 -8.14
CA PHE A 261 -11.51 17.11 -6.86
C PHE A 261 -10.95 18.54 -7.01
N ALA A 262 -10.27 18.85 -8.12
CA ALA A 262 -9.67 20.17 -8.35
C ALA A 262 -10.66 21.37 -8.24
N PRO A 263 -11.95 21.25 -8.63
CA PRO A 263 -12.91 22.36 -8.49
C PRO A 263 -13.41 22.58 -7.04
N LEU A 264 -13.16 21.64 -6.12
CA LEU A 264 -13.66 21.71 -4.76
C LEU A 264 -12.87 22.75 -3.95
N SER A 265 -13.54 23.49 -3.09
CA SER A 265 -12.95 24.44 -2.15
C SER A 265 -13.37 24.14 -0.72
N ASP A 266 -12.54 24.50 0.25
CA ASP A 266 -12.81 24.31 1.67
C ASP A 266 -13.16 22.84 2.01
N VAL A 267 -12.42 21.90 1.42
CA VAL A 267 -12.46 20.46 1.68
C VAL A 267 -11.08 19.91 1.92
N ARG A 268 -10.97 18.82 2.64
CA ARG A 268 -9.79 17.97 2.64
C ARG A 268 -9.95 16.93 1.51
N ALA A 269 -9.27 17.16 0.40
CA ALA A 269 -9.26 16.26 -0.75
C ALA A 269 -8.11 15.26 -0.59
N ILE A 270 -8.44 14.00 -0.28
CA ILE A 270 -7.48 13.00 0.20
C ILE A 270 -7.34 11.84 -0.79
N LEU A 271 -6.13 11.60 -1.25
CA LEU A 271 -5.75 10.40 -2.00
C LEU A 271 -5.31 9.28 -1.06
N ARG A 272 -5.51 8.02 -1.50
CA ARG A 272 -5.15 6.85 -0.70
C ARG A 272 -4.19 5.88 -1.40
N SER A 273 -3.59 6.29 -2.51
CA SER A 273 -2.61 5.47 -3.24
C SER A 273 -1.52 4.96 -2.29
N GLY A 274 -1.31 3.65 -2.19
CA GLY A 274 -0.37 3.05 -1.22
C GLY A 274 0.76 2.27 -1.87
N ALA A 275 0.54 1.70 -3.07
CA ALA A 275 1.55 0.90 -3.75
C ALA A 275 2.72 1.75 -4.29
N TYR A 276 2.54 3.06 -4.43
CA TYR A 276 3.54 3.97 -4.99
C TYR A 276 4.90 3.88 -4.29
N ILE A 277 4.93 3.65 -2.97
CA ILE A 277 6.18 3.65 -2.18
C ILE A 277 7.21 2.66 -2.70
N VAL A 278 6.75 1.51 -3.18
CA VAL A 278 7.62 0.49 -3.78
C VAL A 278 7.36 0.31 -5.27
N HIS A 279 6.23 0.82 -5.77
CA HIS A 279 5.76 0.59 -7.13
C HIS A 279 6.01 -0.87 -7.56
N ASP A 280 5.69 -1.28 -8.80
CA ASP A 280 5.98 -2.63 -9.22
C ASP A 280 6.49 -2.69 -10.67
N SER A 281 6.96 -3.88 -11.07
CA SER A 281 7.45 -4.11 -12.43
C SER A 281 6.38 -4.70 -13.37
N GLY A 282 5.13 -4.82 -12.89
CA GLY A 282 4.06 -5.53 -13.60
C GLY A 282 2.75 -4.75 -13.64
N PHE A 283 1.84 -4.99 -12.71
CA PHE A 283 0.46 -4.48 -12.76
C PHE A 283 0.40 -2.95 -12.69
N TYR A 284 0.98 -2.32 -11.67
CA TYR A 284 0.94 -0.85 -11.55
C TYR A 284 1.80 -0.16 -12.60
N ARG A 285 2.89 -0.76 -13.05
CA ARG A 285 3.64 -0.27 -14.20
C ARG A 285 2.75 -0.14 -15.44
N GLY A 286 1.82 -1.06 -15.64
CA GLY A 286 0.88 -1.02 -16.77
C GLY A 286 -0.23 0.02 -16.66
N ILE A 287 -0.60 0.44 -15.44
CA ILE A 287 -1.82 1.22 -15.19
C ILE A 287 -1.59 2.54 -14.43
N SER A 288 -0.48 2.73 -13.73
CA SER A 288 -0.19 3.95 -12.98
C SER A 288 -0.12 5.17 -13.88
N PRO A 289 -0.71 6.33 -13.48
CA PRO A 289 -0.54 7.59 -14.18
C PRO A 289 0.90 8.11 -14.23
N LEU A 290 1.72 7.76 -13.22
CA LEU A 290 3.12 8.18 -13.10
C LEU A 290 4.08 7.03 -13.49
N ASP A 291 3.91 6.48 -14.68
CA ASP A 291 4.83 5.51 -15.25
C ASP A 291 5.41 6.02 -16.58
N THR A 292 6.67 5.69 -16.86
CA THR A 292 7.39 6.10 -18.07
C THR A 292 6.71 5.64 -19.38
N ILE A 293 5.92 4.55 -19.34
CA ILE A 293 5.15 4.11 -20.51
C ILE A 293 4.04 5.09 -20.92
N ARG A 294 3.80 6.14 -20.13
CA ARG A 294 2.81 7.21 -20.38
C ARG A 294 3.44 8.55 -20.69
N ASP A 295 4.63 8.54 -21.25
CA ASP A 295 5.39 9.77 -21.58
C ASP A 295 5.67 10.69 -20.37
N VAL A 296 5.65 10.12 -19.15
CA VAL A 296 6.08 10.82 -17.94
C VAL A 296 7.61 10.84 -17.91
N ALA A 297 8.19 12.01 -17.61
CA ALA A 297 9.64 12.15 -17.49
C ALA A 297 10.18 11.23 -16.38
N GLU A 298 11.38 10.67 -16.55
CA GLU A 298 11.97 9.72 -15.61
C GLU A 298 12.04 10.26 -14.18
N GLU A 299 12.30 11.56 -14.02
CA GLU A 299 12.39 12.24 -12.73
C GLU A 299 11.04 12.35 -12.01
N GLN A 300 9.94 12.22 -12.76
CA GLN A 300 8.56 12.32 -12.27
C GLN A 300 7.85 10.96 -12.25
N ALA A 301 8.47 9.93 -12.81
CA ALA A 301 7.91 8.59 -12.86
C ALA A 301 8.23 7.81 -11.58
N LEU A 302 7.30 6.94 -11.17
CA LEU A 302 7.53 6.01 -10.07
C LEU A 302 8.48 4.89 -10.52
N LEU A 303 9.41 4.54 -9.65
CA LEU A 303 10.40 3.49 -9.88
C LEU A 303 10.00 2.19 -9.18
N PRO A 304 10.15 1.03 -9.83
CA PRO A 304 10.05 -0.26 -9.15
C PRO A 304 11.11 -0.36 -8.04
N GLY A 305 10.64 -0.57 -6.82
CA GLY A 305 11.49 -0.62 -5.62
C GLY A 305 11.38 -1.94 -4.86
N MET A 306 10.84 -3.00 -5.49
CA MET A 306 10.64 -4.30 -4.88
C MET A 306 11.09 -5.40 -5.84
N PHE A 307 12.06 -6.19 -5.41
CA PHE A 307 12.66 -7.24 -6.23
C PHE A 307 12.81 -8.54 -5.45
N ALA A 308 12.69 -9.67 -6.15
CA ALA A 308 13.10 -10.95 -5.59
C ALA A 308 14.40 -11.44 -6.25
N TYR A 309 15.25 -12.06 -5.45
CA TYR A 309 16.44 -12.77 -5.91
C TYR A 309 16.21 -14.27 -5.73
N ALA A 310 16.35 -15.01 -6.81
CA ALA A 310 16.11 -16.44 -6.82
C ALA A 310 17.24 -17.18 -7.54
N ARG A 311 17.69 -18.30 -6.96
CA ARG A 311 18.82 -19.08 -7.48
C ARG A 311 18.35 -20.14 -8.47
N VAL A 312 19.10 -20.32 -9.54
CA VAL A 312 18.90 -21.44 -10.46
C VAL A 312 19.30 -22.74 -9.76
N VAL A 313 18.31 -23.57 -9.48
CA VAL A 313 18.51 -24.87 -8.80
C VAL A 313 18.60 -26.03 -9.79
N SER A 314 18.06 -25.85 -11.01
CA SER A 314 18.08 -26.91 -12.02
C SER A 314 17.97 -26.36 -13.44
N ARG A 315 18.62 -27.04 -14.38
CA ARG A 315 18.43 -26.87 -15.83
C ARG A 315 18.14 -28.26 -16.46
N PRO A 316 16.88 -28.74 -16.32
CA PRO A 316 16.57 -30.13 -16.67
C PRO A 316 16.49 -30.38 -18.17
N GLU A 317 16.32 -29.33 -18.98
CA GLU A 317 16.25 -29.40 -20.45
C GLU A 317 16.75 -28.09 -21.09
N PRO A 318 17.09 -28.10 -22.39
CA PRO A 318 17.46 -26.87 -23.10
C PRO A 318 16.36 -25.81 -23.00
N GLY A 319 16.74 -24.55 -22.73
CA GLY A 319 15.83 -23.41 -22.66
C GLY A 319 14.94 -23.36 -21.41
N LEU A 320 15.20 -24.20 -20.40
CA LEU A 320 14.47 -24.19 -19.14
C LEU A 320 15.41 -24.15 -17.94
N ALA A 321 15.16 -23.23 -17.00
CA ALA A 321 15.68 -23.26 -15.66
C ALA A 321 14.57 -23.26 -14.63
N LEU A 322 14.86 -23.86 -13.47
CA LEU A 322 14.01 -23.77 -12.27
C LEU A 322 14.75 -22.95 -11.22
N LEU A 323 14.05 -21.99 -10.64
CA LEU A 323 14.57 -21.14 -9.56
C LEU A 323 13.97 -21.59 -8.22
N ASP A 324 14.66 -21.27 -7.12
CA ASP A 324 14.27 -21.63 -5.74
C ASP A 324 13.16 -20.76 -5.12
N ALA A 325 12.71 -19.70 -5.81
CA ALA A 325 11.53 -18.94 -5.43
C ALA A 325 10.24 -19.51 -6.04
N GLY A 326 9.12 -19.35 -5.36
CA GLY A 326 7.81 -19.76 -5.87
C GLY A 326 6.66 -18.95 -5.26
N LYS A 327 5.44 -19.51 -5.30
CA LYS A 327 4.23 -18.85 -4.77
C LYS A 327 4.32 -18.46 -3.30
N ARG A 328 5.21 -19.09 -2.53
CA ARG A 328 5.46 -18.75 -1.12
C ARG A 328 6.38 -17.57 -0.94
N ASP A 329 7.04 -17.13 -2.01
CA ASP A 329 8.11 -16.12 -1.95
C ASP A 329 7.78 -14.86 -2.74
N VAL A 330 7.03 -15.01 -3.84
CA VAL A 330 6.69 -13.92 -4.77
C VAL A 330 5.18 -13.88 -5.07
N PRO A 331 4.61 -12.70 -5.37
CA PRO A 331 3.22 -12.55 -5.77
C PRO A 331 2.97 -13.17 -7.15
N PHE A 332 1.70 -13.53 -7.42
CA PHE A 332 1.28 -14.15 -8.68
C PHE A 332 -0.19 -13.89 -9.03
N ASP A 333 -0.87 -13.10 -8.22
CA ASP A 333 -2.30 -12.80 -8.36
C ASP A 333 -2.61 -11.77 -9.46
N GLU A 334 -1.68 -10.83 -9.70
CA GLU A 334 -1.79 -9.81 -10.76
C GLU A 334 -0.67 -9.96 -11.81
N GLY A 335 -0.32 -11.19 -12.14
CA GLY A 335 0.69 -11.54 -13.12
C GLY A 335 1.93 -12.21 -12.54
N LEU A 336 2.67 -12.90 -13.42
CA LEU A 336 3.90 -13.57 -13.05
C LEU A 336 5.06 -12.58 -12.89
N PRO A 337 6.10 -12.88 -12.08
CA PRO A 337 7.31 -12.08 -12.01
C PRO A 337 7.98 -11.93 -13.38
N THR A 338 8.67 -10.81 -13.58
CA THR A 338 9.48 -10.54 -14.78
C THR A 338 10.94 -10.83 -14.50
N ALA A 339 11.58 -11.67 -15.30
CA ALA A 339 13.04 -11.85 -15.24
C ALA A 339 13.74 -10.59 -15.75
N LEU A 340 14.61 -9.98 -14.93
CA LEU A 340 15.27 -8.72 -15.26
C LEU A 340 16.73 -8.92 -15.64
N THR A 341 17.50 -9.47 -14.72
CA THR A 341 18.94 -9.66 -14.83
C THR A 341 19.36 -10.95 -14.13
N TYR A 342 20.62 -11.37 -14.32
CA TYR A 342 21.21 -12.44 -13.54
C TYR A 342 22.65 -12.10 -13.14
N SER A 343 23.18 -12.81 -12.16
CA SER A 343 24.58 -12.74 -11.75
C SER A 343 25.06 -14.11 -11.24
N PRO A 344 26.34 -14.43 -11.29
CA PRO A 344 26.90 -15.71 -10.78
C PRO A 344 26.69 -15.86 -9.26
N THR A 345 26.59 -14.75 -8.52
CA THR A 345 26.42 -14.73 -7.06
C THR A 345 25.41 -13.68 -6.64
N LEU A 346 24.76 -13.85 -5.51
CA LEU A 346 23.90 -12.82 -4.91
C LEU A 346 24.76 -11.57 -4.62
N GLY A 347 24.29 -10.40 -5.06
CA GLY A 347 25.03 -9.14 -4.93
C GLY A 347 26.18 -8.97 -5.96
N GLY A 348 26.36 -9.92 -6.87
CA GLY A 348 27.34 -9.81 -7.96
C GLY A 348 26.91 -8.87 -9.09
N GLU A 349 27.84 -8.63 -10.03
CA GLU A 349 27.60 -7.79 -11.19
C GLU A 349 26.43 -8.32 -12.03
N GLN A 350 25.43 -7.47 -12.27
CA GLN A 350 24.21 -7.83 -12.98
C GLN A 350 24.45 -7.88 -14.49
N GLN A 351 24.04 -8.99 -15.10
CA GLN A 351 24.10 -9.22 -16.55
C GLN A 351 22.70 -9.19 -17.15
N PRO A 352 22.51 -8.69 -18.36
CA PRO A 352 21.23 -8.75 -19.05
C PRO A 352 20.74 -10.20 -19.19
N LEU A 353 19.44 -10.42 -19.01
CA LEU A 353 18.81 -11.72 -19.16
C LEU A 353 17.60 -11.63 -20.09
N GLU A 354 17.65 -12.35 -21.20
CA GLU A 354 16.48 -12.56 -22.06
C GLU A 354 15.81 -13.87 -21.65
N ALA A 355 14.74 -13.74 -20.84
CA ALA A 355 14.02 -14.89 -20.31
C ALA A 355 12.59 -14.50 -19.89
N GLU A 356 11.71 -15.48 -19.84
CA GLU A 356 10.32 -15.33 -19.44
C GLU A 356 9.98 -16.29 -18.31
N VAL A 357 9.31 -15.78 -17.28
CA VAL A 357 8.68 -16.63 -16.27
C VAL A 357 7.35 -17.15 -16.80
N THR A 358 7.25 -18.46 -16.96
CA THR A 358 6.06 -19.09 -17.59
C THR A 358 5.13 -19.76 -16.59
N ALA A 359 5.59 -20.09 -15.38
CA ALA A 359 4.78 -20.69 -14.33
C ALA A 359 5.45 -20.57 -12.95
N LEU A 360 4.64 -20.73 -11.90
CA LEU A 360 5.08 -20.85 -10.50
C LEU A 360 4.45 -22.10 -9.87
N ASN A 361 5.29 -22.89 -9.20
CA ASN A 361 4.87 -23.82 -8.15
C ASN A 361 5.12 -23.19 -6.76
N ASP A 362 4.86 -23.93 -5.68
CA ASP A 362 5.04 -23.42 -4.31
C ASP A 362 6.45 -22.88 -4.06
N GLN A 363 7.48 -23.61 -4.51
CA GLN A 363 8.90 -23.31 -4.28
C GLN A 363 9.73 -23.34 -5.55
N HIS A 364 9.11 -23.21 -6.73
CA HIS A 364 9.83 -23.16 -8.01
C HIS A 364 9.21 -22.13 -8.94
N THR A 365 10.10 -21.37 -9.62
CA THR A 365 9.78 -20.53 -10.77
C THR A 365 10.29 -21.22 -12.02
N PHE A 366 9.44 -21.35 -13.03
CA PHE A 366 9.79 -21.87 -14.36
C PHE A 366 10.25 -20.71 -15.24
N LEU A 367 11.51 -20.72 -15.61
CA LEU A 367 12.14 -19.68 -16.43
C LEU A 367 12.50 -20.26 -17.80
N ARG A 368 11.88 -19.73 -18.87
CA ARG A 368 12.18 -20.08 -20.26
C ARG A 368 13.08 -19.04 -20.89
N PHE A 369 14.06 -19.49 -21.68
CA PHE A 369 15.03 -18.64 -22.37
C PHE A 369 15.55 -19.30 -23.65
N PRO A 370 16.19 -18.54 -24.57
CA PRO A 370 16.86 -19.11 -25.74
C PRO A 370 17.88 -20.17 -25.33
N GLY A 371 18.03 -21.22 -26.15
CA GLY A 371 18.82 -22.40 -25.79
C GLY A 371 20.31 -22.19 -25.53
N ASP A 372 20.88 -21.08 -26.00
CA ASP A 372 22.28 -20.67 -25.87
C ASP A 372 22.52 -19.65 -24.72
N SER A 373 21.54 -19.44 -23.85
CA SER A 373 21.67 -18.57 -22.67
C SER A 373 22.85 -19.01 -21.78
N PRO A 374 23.68 -18.07 -21.30
CA PRO A 374 24.81 -18.35 -20.42
C PRO A 374 24.42 -18.75 -19.00
N LEU A 375 23.11 -18.63 -18.65
CA LEU A 375 22.58 -18.93 -17.31
C LEU A 375 22.99 -20.35 -16.86
N ALA A 376 23.58 -20.47 -15.68
CA ALA A 376 24.06 -21.73 -15.11
C ALA A 376 23.34 -22.09 -13.79
N VAL A 377 23.41 -23.37 -13.40
CA VAL A 377 22.99 -23.78 -12.04
C VAL A 377 23.91 -23.10 -11.03
N GLY A 378 23.25 -22.45 -10.02
CA GLY A 378 23.93 -21.63 -9.01
C GLY A 378 23.83 -20.13 -9.25
N ASP A 379 23.59 -19.68 -10.49
CA ASP A 379 23.37 -18.27 -10.79
C ASP A 379 22.12 -17.73 -10.08
N VAL A 380 22.11 -16.44 -9.82
CA VAL A 380 20.99 -15.74 -9.16
C VAL A 380 20.30 -14.82 -10.17
N VAL A 381 19.01 -15.02 -10.32
CA VAL A 381 18.14 -14.19 -11.17
C VAL A 381 17.45 -13.14 -10.31
N ARG A 382 17.51 -11.88 -10.75
CA ARG A 382 16.70 -10.78 -10.20
C ARG A 382 15.35 -10.75 -10.89
N LEU A 383 14.29 -10.86 -10.11
CA LEU A 383 12.90 -10.85 -10.57
C LEU A 383 12.24 -9.52 -10.20
N GLY A 384 11.67 -8.82 -11.17
CA GLY A 384 10.70 -7.76 -10.96
C GLY A 384 9.35 -8.36 -10.59
N LEU A 385 8.68 -7.80 -9.61
CA LEU A 385 7.42 -8.33 -9.09
C LEU A 385 6.25 -7.47 -9.56
N SER A 386 5.07 -8.06 -9.65
CA SER A 386 3.81 -7.37 -9.76
C SER A 386 3.05 -7.43 -8.42
N HIS A 387 2.19 -6.46 -8.15
CA HIS A 387 1.30 -6.38 -6.98
C HIS A 387 2.01 -6.46 -5.60
N PRO A 388 2.49 -5.33 -5.07
CA PRO A 388 3.22 -5.27 -3.80
C PRO A 388 2.46 -5.87 -2.61
N CYS A 389 1.12 -5.72 -2.56
CA CYS A 389 0.30 -6.16 -1.43
C CYS A 389 0.49 -7.64 -1.08
N THR A 390 0.55 -8.49 -2.10
CA THR A 390 0.70 -9.95 -1.93
C THR A 390 2.16 -10.41 -1.97
N ALA A 391 3.11 -9.47 -2.05
CA ALA A 391 4.52 -9.73 -1.80
C ALA A 391 4.85 -9.56 -0.31
N PHE A 392 4.43 -8.44 0.29
CA PHE A 392 4.72 -8.12 1.69
C PHE A 392 4.15 -9.15 2.66
N ASP A 393 2.96 -9.70 2.40
CA ASP A 393 2.30 -10.70 3.26
C ASP A 393 3.05 -12.04 3.38
N LYS A 394 4.06 -12.27 2.53
CA LYS A 394 4.88 -13.50 2.52
C LYS A 394 6.15 -13.39 3.36
N TRP A 395 6.50 -12.19 3.81
CA TRP A 395 7.77 -11.90 4.45
C TRP A 395 7.57 -11.14 5.76
N ARG A 396 8.08 -11.69 6.86
CA ARG A 396 8.05 -11.01 8.18
C ARG A 396 9.12 -9.95 8.33
N LEU A 397 10.23 -10.14 7.64
CA LEU A 397 11.37 -9.23 7.65
C LEU A 397 11.93 -9.12 6.23
N ILE A 398 12.07 -7.88 5.72
CA ILE A 398 12.49 -7.60 4.36
C ILE A 398 13.68 -6.63 4.41
N PRO A 399 14.86 -7.00 3.89
CA PRO A 399 16.01 -6.11 3.84
C PRO A 399 15.80 -4.94 2.89
N ILE A 400 16.30 -3.76 3.27
CA ILE A 400 16.41 -2.58 2.41
C ILE A 400 17.85 -2.49 1.91
N LEU A 401 17.98 -2.54 0.60
CA LEU A 401 19.26 -2.50 -0.10
C LEU A 401 19.55 -1.10 -0.64
N ASP A 402 20.73 -0.59 -0.37
CA ASP A 402 21.31 0.49 -1.15
C ASP A 402 21.91 -0.11 -2.44
N PRO A 403 21.31 0.16 -3.62
CA PRO A 403 21.76 -0.43 -4.88
C PRO A 403 23.12 0.08 -5.36
N GLU A 404 23.61 1.23 -4.85
CA GLU A 404 24.90 1.81 -5.24
C GLU A 404 26.06 1.14 -4.51
N THR A 405 25.88 0.83 -3.23
CA THR A 405 26.91 0.21 -2.39
C THR A 405 26.78 -1.31 -2.32
N GLY A 406 25.61 -1.86 -2.61
CA GLY A 406 25.31 -3.28 -2.42
C GLY A 406 25.16 -3.67 -0.94
N ILE A 407 24.98 -2.69 -0.05
CA ILE A 407 24.85 -2.88 1.40
C ILE A 407 23.38 -2.87 1.81
N VAL A 408 23.02 -3.78 2.69
CA VAL A 408 21.75 -3.78 3.43
C VAL A 408 21.97 -3.03 4.73
N GLY A 409 21.45 -1.80 4.82
CA GLY A 409 21.62 -0.95 6.01
C GLY A 409 20.62 -1.28 7.12
N GLU A 410 19.40 -1.63 6.74
CA GLU A 410 18.28 -1.94 7.65
C GLU A 410 17.32 -2.97 7.04
N ALA A 411 16.36 -3.42 7.83
CA ALA A 411 15.27 -4.26 7.38
C ALA A 411 13.92 -3.79 7.92
N VAL A 412 12.86 -4.11 7.19
CA VAL A 412 11.48 -3.74 7.49
C VAL A 412 10.75 -4.94 8.06
N GLU A 413 10.19 -4.79 9.26
CA GLU A 413 9.26 -5.77 9.83
C GLU A 413 7.83 -5.50 9.31
N THR A 414 7.15 -6.58 8.93
CA THR A 414 5.76 -6.56 8.48
C THR A 414 4.84 -7.19 9.53
N PHE A 415 3.61 -6.68 9.62
CA PHE A 415 2.61 -7.10 10.61
C PHE A 415 1.40 -7.71 9.90
N PHE A 416 1.57 -8.90 9.31
CA PHE A 416 0.50 -9.68 8.69
C PHE A 416 0.05 -10.85 9.56
#